data_2b7001b16bd2b66f78e64ab40311f667
#
_entry.id   2b7001b16bd2b66f78e64ab40311f667
#
_cell.length_a   1.000
_cell.length_b   1.000
_cell.length_c   1.000
_cell.angle_alpha   90.00
_cell.angle_beta   90.00
_cell.angle_gamma   90.00
#
_symmetry.space_group_name_H-M   'P 1'
#
loop_
_entity.id
_entity.type
_entity.pdbx_description
1 polymer ?
#
loop_
_entity_poly.entity_id
_entity_poly.type
_entity_poly.pdbx_seq_one_letter_code
_entity_poly.pdbx_strand_id
1 'polypeptide(L)'
;MPSKRRVPIGDGQHALDVCRAAAESTGDGDGRGEVVAAVNAVPRSVRATAVRFSLEELAAQAPGRSVEVRVPPFGATQCIEGPQHTRGTPTNVVETDAATWLLLVTGRHTWEQARAAGSISASGQRSDLSAYLPL
;
A
#
# COMPACT_ATOMS: atom_id res chain seq x y z
N MET A 1 -3.26 -11.66 -18.30
CA MET A 1 -4.65 -11.39 -17.87
C MET A 1 -4.63 -10.59 -16.59
N PRO A 2 -5.28 -9.44 -16.53
CA PRO A 2 -5.40 -8.73 -15.27
C PRO A 2 -6.18 -9.59 -14.28
N SER A 3 -5.76 -9.53 -13.03
CA SER A 3 -6.45 -10.22 -11.96
C SER A 3 -7.86 -9.70 -11.80
N LYS A 4 -8.81 -10.59 -11.56
CA LYS A 4 -10.19 -10.20 -11.32
C LYS A 4 -10.26 -9.42 -10.01
N ARG A 5 -10.92 -8.26 -10.04
CA ARG A 5 -11.14 -7.47 -8.83
C ARG A 5 -12.05 -8.20 -7.86
N ARG A 6 -11.66 -8.22 -6.59
CA ARG A 6 -12.44 -8.82 -5.52
C ARG A 6 -13.17 -7.78 -4.69
N VAL A 7 -12.65 -6.54 -4.66
CA VAL A 7 -13.25 -5.44 -3.92
C VAL A 7 -14.01 -4.57 -4.92
N PRO A 8 -15.32 -4.39 -4.75
CA PRO A 8 -16.07 -3.46 -5.59
C PRO A 8 -15.47 -2.05 -5.49
N ILE A 9 -15.39 -1.36 -6.62
CA ILE A 9 -14.72 -0.05 -6.69
C ILE A 9 -15.33 0.94 -5.71
N GLY A 10 -16.65 1.00 -5.62
CA GLY A 10 -17.34 1.91 -4.69
C GLY A 10 -17.00 1.64 -3.24
N ASP A 11 -16.97 0.37 -2.86
CA ASP A 11 -16.62 -0.05 -1.50
C ASP A 11 -15.16 0.28 -1.18
N GLY A 12 -14.27 0.03 -2.13
CA GLY A 12 -12.86 0.33 -1.98
C GLY A 12 -12.58 1.81 -1.85
N GLN A 13 -13.20 2.62 -2.71
CA GLN A 13 -13.07 4.08 -2.66
C GLN A 13 -13.56 4.63 -1.32
N HIS A 14 -14.71 4.14 -0.85
CA HIS A 14 -15.26 4.57 0.44
C HIS A 14 -14.30 4.23 1.57
N ALA A 15 -13.76 3.02 1.59
CA ALA A 15 -12.83 2.59 2.62
C ALA A 15 -11.55 3.46 2.63
N LEU A 16 -11.01 3.78 1.45
CA LEU A 16 -9.86 4.68 1.34
C LEU A 16 -10.21 6.08 1.84
N ASP A 17 -11.39 6.59 1.52
CA ASP A 17 -11.82 7.91 1.97
C ASP A 17 -11.93 7.98 3.48
N VAL A 18 -12.42 6.93 4.13
CA VAL A 18 -12.47 6.85 5.59
C VAL A 18 -11.06 6.92 6.18
N CYS A 19 -10.11 6.18 5.61
CA CYS A 19 -8.73 6.19 6.08
C CYS A 19 -8.05 7.55 5.84
N ARG A 20 -8.31 8.16 4.68
CA ARG A 20 -7.80 9.50 4.37
C ARG A 20 -8.33 10.54 5.34
N ALA A 21 -9.62 10.51 5.63
CA ALA A 21 -10.25 11.42 6.59
C ALA A 21 -9.66 11.25 7.98
N ALA A 22 -9.40 10.01 8.40
CA ALA A 22 -8.76 9.74 9.68
C ALA A 22 -7.37 10.36 9.76
N ALA A 23 -6.58 10.23 8.69
CA ALA A 23 -5.25 10.84 8.63
C ALA A 23 -5.34 12.37 8.65
N GLU A 24 -6.27 12.95 7.89
CA GLU A 24 -6.45 14.40 7.83
C GLU A 24 -6.91 14.99 9.17
N SER A 25 -7.60 14.22 9.98
CA SER A 25 -8.10 14.69 11.30
C SER A 25 -6.97 15.05 12.27
N THR A 26 -5.74 14.59 12.01
CA THR A 26 -4.58 14.91 12.85
C THR A 26 -3.92 16.24 12.47
N GLY A 27 -4.41 16.91 11.43
CA GLY A 27 -3.84 18.15 10.94
C GLY A 27 -2.50 17.98 10.25
N ASP A 28 -1.81 19.09 10.02
CA ASP A 28 -0.52 19.12 9.32
C ASP A 28 0.66 18.93 10.26
N GLY A 29 0.41 18.56 11.50
CA GLY A 29 1.46 18.29 12.47
C GLY A 29 2.38 17.17 12.00
N ASP A 30 3.65 17.32 12.32
CA ASP A 30 4.69 16.36 11.99
C ASP A 30 4.67 15.12 12.89
N GLY A 31 3.62 14.94 13.67
CA GLY A 31 3.43 13.81 14.54
C GLY A 31 3.07 12.54 13.78
N ARG A 32 4.08 11.91 13.18
CA ARG A 32 3.89 10.65 12.44
C ARG A 32 3.16 9.60 13.30
N GLY A 33 3.47 9.56 14.60
CA GLY A 33 2.83 8.64 15.53
C GLY A 33 1.33 8.89 15.65
N GLU A 34 0.91 10.15 15.66
CA GLU A 34 -0.52 10.50 15.73
C GLU A 34 -1.27 10.09 14.47
N VAL A 35 -0.68 10.33 13.29
CA VAL A 35 -1.29 9.97 12.02
C VAL A 35 -1.43 8.44 11.92
N VAL A 36 -0.38 7.71 12.27
CA VAL A 36 -0.40 6.24 12.28
C VAL A 36 -1.47 5.74 13.25
N ALA A 37 -1.54 6.30 14.46
CA ALA A 37 -2.53 5.92 15.45
C ALA A 37 -3.95 6.19 14.96
N ALA A 38 -4.18 7.33 14.29
CA ALA A 38 -5.49 7.67 13.75
C ALA A 38 -5.95 6.67 12.69
N VAL A 39 -5.06 6.27 11.78
CA VAL A 39 -5.38 5.26 10.77
C VAL A 39 -5.63 3.90 11.43
N ASN A 40 -4.82 3.53 12.42
CA ASN A 40 -5.00 2.27 13.13
C ASN A 40 -6.30 2.23 13.97
N ALA A 41 -6.88 3.38 14.29
CA ALA A 41 -8.16 3.46 14.99
C ALA A 41 -9.36 3.25 14.07
N VAL A 42 -9.18 3.30 12.76
CA VAL A 42 -10.23 2.96 11.79
C VAL A 42 -10.59 1.47 11.97
N PRO A 43 -11.88 1.10 11.90
CA PRO A 43 -12.29 -0.29 12.07
C PRO A 43 -11.49 -1.24 11.17
N ARG A 44 -11.13 -2.39 11.72
CA ARG A 44 -10.31 -3.38 11.02
C ARG A 44 -10.88 -3.77 9.65
N SER A 45 -12.20 -3.95 9.55
CA SER A 45 -12.83 -4.33 8.29
C SER A 45 -12.65 -3.26 7.21
N VAL A 46 -12.71 -1.99 7.61
CA VAL A 46 -12.50 -0.86 6.69
C VAL A 46 -11.04 -0.81 6.25
N ARG A 47 -10.10 -0.96 7.19
CA ARG A 47 -8.68 -1.01 6.84
C ARG A 47 -8.36 -2.16 5.91
N ALA A 48 -8.94 -3.33 6.17
CA ALA A 48 -8.75 -4.50 5.33
C ALA A 48 -9.24 -4.25 3.90
N THR A 49 -10.43 -3.68 3.76
CA THR A 49 -10.99 -3.34 2.45
C THR A 49 -10.12 -2.31 1.73
N ALA A 50 -9.69 -1.27 2.43
CA ALA A 50 -8.83 -0.23 1.86
C ALA A 50 -7.50 -0.80 1.37
N VAL A 51 -6.86 -1.65 2.16
CA VAL A 51 -5.59 -2.28 1.77
C VAL A 51 -5.79 -3.17 0.55
N ARG A 52 -6.78 -4.06 0.58
CA ARG A 52 -7.03 -4.99 -0.53
C ARG A 52 -7.38 -4.24 -1.82
N PHE A 53 -8.23 -3.23 -1.71
CA PHE A 53 -8.59 -2.41 -2.87
C PHE A 53 -7.37 -1.70 -3.45
N SER A 54 -6.56 -1.06 -2.62
CA SER A 54 -5.39 -0.32 -3.09
C SER A 54 -4.33 -1.24 -3.71
N LEU A 55 -4.17 -2.46 -3.20
CA LEU A 55 -3.29 -3.45 -3.83
C LEU A 55 -3.81 -3.85 -5.20
N GLU A 56 -5.13 -4.04 -5.34
CA GLU A 56 -5.74 -4.31 -6.65
C GLU A 56 -5.56 -3.14 -7.62
N GLU A 57 -5.69 -1.90 -7.12
CA GLU A 57 -5.46 -0.70 -7.93
C GLU A 57 -4.00 -0.64 -8.41
N LEU A 58 -3.06 -0.88 -7.53
CA LEU A 58 -1.64 -0.89 -7.91
C LEU A 58 -1.38 -1.92 -9.02
N ALA A 59 -1.90 -3.13 -8.87
CA ALA A 59 -1.73 -4.17 -9.87
C ALA A 59 -2.41 -3.82 -11.20
N ALA A 60 -3.52 -3.08 -11.15
CA ALA A 60 -4.21 -2.62 -12.37
C ALA A 60 -3.45 -1.49 -13.08
N GLN A 61 -2.87 -0.58 -12.31
CA GLN A 61 -2.12 0.56 -12.86
C GLN A 61 -0.71 0.16 -13.32
N ALA A 62 -0.11 -0.80 -12.65
CA ALA A 62 1.24 -1.27 -12.94
C ALA A 62 1.25 -2.80 -13.04
N PRO A 63 0.64 -3.37 -14.10
CA PRO A 63 0.56 -4.83 -14.22
C PRO A 63 1.93 -5.46 -14.40
N GLY A 64 2.09 -6.66 -13.87
CA GLY A 64 3.34 -7.41 -13.97
C GLY A 64 3.54 -8.32 -12.78
N ARG A 65 4.69 -8.95 -12.73
CA ARG A 65 5.03 -9.92 -11.68
C ARG A 65 6.48 -9.79 -11.21
N SER A 66 7.10 -8.63 -11.44
CA SER A 66 8.50 -8.43 -11.05
C SER A 66 8.67 -7.99 -9.61
N VAL A 67 7.62 -7.46 -8.99
CA VAL A 67 7.64 -6.98 -7.61
C VAL A 67 6.45 -7.56 -6.86
N GLU A 68 6.69 -8.06 -5.65
CA GLU A 68 5.63 -8.44 -4.74
C GLU A 68 5.51 -7.40 -3.62
N VAL A 69 4.30 -6.92 -3.39
CA VAL A 69 3.98 -5.99 -2.31
C VAL A 69 3.13 -6.72 -1.29
N ARG A 70 3.60 -6.76 -0.05
CA ARG A 70 2.94 -7.46 1.07
C ARG A 70 2.55 -6.47 2.14
N VAL A 71 1.29 -6.54 2.55
CA VAL A 71 0.74 -5.72 3.64
C VAL A 71 0.02 -6.64 4.61
N PRO A 72 0.77 -7.38 5.44
CA PRO A 72 0.13 -8.31 6.37
C PRO A 72 -0.68 -7.56 7.43
N PRO A 73 -1.73 -8.16 7.95
CA PRO A 73 -2.29 -9.46 7.59
C PRO A 73 -3.30 -9.42 6.46
N PHE A 74 -3.46 -8.30 5.75
CA PHE A 74 -4.61 -8.07 4.88
C PHE A 74 -4.42 -8.54 3.44
N GLY A 75 -3.22 -8.56 2.90
CA GLY A 75 -3.05 -9.03 1.54
C GLY A 75 -1.67 -8.80 0.95
N ALA A 76 -1.52 -9.26 -0.28
CA ALA A 76 -0.33 -9.07 -1.09
C ALA A 76 -0.73 -9.04 -2.56
N THR A 77 0.12 -8.43 -3.38
CA THR A 77 -0.10 -8.44 -4.83
C THR A 77 1.24 -8.48 -5.55
N GLN A 78 1.22 -8.94 -6.79
CA GLN A 78 2.34 -8.80 -7.70
C GLN A 78 2.05 -7.67 -8.67
N CYS A 79 3.06 -6.90 -9.03
CA CYS A 79 2.91 -5.74 -9.90
C CYS A 79 4.21 -5.46 -10.64
N ILE A 80 4.14 -4.51 -11.54
CA ILE A 80 5.26 -3.96 -12.31
C ILE A 80 5.86 -5.00 -13.26
N GLU A 81 5.86 -4.66 -14.53
CA GLU A 81 6.47 -5.51 -15.55
C GLU A 81 7.99 -5.52 -15.39
N GLY A 82 8.59 -6.66 -15.64
CA GLY A 82 10.03 -6.84 -15.56
C GLY A 82 10.43 -8.30 -15.39
N PRO A 83 11.72 -8.55 -15.19
CA PRO A 83 12.20 -9.91 -15.00
C PRO A 83 11.55 -10.61 -13.83
N GLN A 84 11.15 -11.86 -14.03
CA GLN A 84 10.59 -12.71 -13.01
C GLN A 84 11.58 -13.78 -12.61
N HIS A 85 11.51 -14.20 -11.34
CA HIS A 85 12.27 -15.37 -10.90
C HIS A 85 11.52 -16.64 -11.30
N THR A 86 12.21 -17.57 -11.95
CA THR A 86 11.60 -18.76 -12.55
C THR A 86 11.21 -19.83 -11.52
N ARG A 87 11.56 -19.64 -10.24
CA ARG A 87 11.31 -20.64 -9.19
C ARG A 87 10.36 -20.16 -8.11
N GLY A 88 9.46 -19.23 -8.45
CA GLY A 88 8.39 -18.83 -7.55
C GLY A 88 8.76 -17.83 -6.47
N THR A 89 10.05 -17.57 -6.23
CA THR A 89 10.45 -16.55 -5.28
C THR A 89 10.53 -15.20 -5.99
N PRO A 90 9.80 -14.17 -5.54
CA PRO A 90 9.87 -12.84 -6.17
C PRO A 90 11.28 -12.28 -6.08
N THR A 91 11.76 -11.67 -7.16
CA THR A 91 13.08 -11.04 -7.20
C THR A 91 13.12 -9.78 -6.34
N ASN A 92 11.97 -9.11 -6.21
CA ASN A 92 11.84 -7.85 -5.48
C ASN A 92 10.63 -7.96 -4.55
N VAL A 93 10.81 -7.58 -3.30
CA VAL A 93 9.74 -7.65 -2.30
C VAL A 93 9.68 -6.34 -1.53
N VAL A 94 8.48 -5.80 -1.39
CA VAL A 94 8.19 -4.66 -0.53
C VAL A 94 7.19 -5.13 0.52
N GLU A 95 7.51 -4.94 1.79
CA GLU A 95 6.61 -5.29 2.88
C GLU A 95 6.47 -4.12 3.83
N THR A 96 5.24 -3.79 4.21
CA THR A 96 4.97 -2.75 5.18
C THR A 96 3.67 -3.04 5.91
N ASP A 97 3.42 -2.32 7.00
CA ASP A 97 2.17 -2.45 7.74
C ASP A 97 1.02 -1.67 7.08
N ALA A 98 -0.21 -1.98 7.52
CA ALA A 98 -1.40 -1.39 6.91
C ALA A 98 -1.44 0.13 7.02
N ALA A 99 -1.12 0.69 8.19
CA ALA A 99 -1.16 2.14 8.39
C ALA A 99 -0.17 2.84 7.47
N THR A 100 1.07 2.36 7.41
CA THR A 100 2.10 2.92 6.53
C THR A 100 1.66 2.85 5.07
N TRP A 101 1.15 1.69 4.65
CA TRP A 101 0.67 1.51 3.27
C TRP A 101 -0.44 2.49 2.92
N LEU A 102 -1.44 2.63 3.81
CA LEU A 102 -2.57 3.53 3.57
C LEU A 102 -2.14 5.00 3.53
N LEU A 103 -1.15 5.38 4.33
CA LEU A 103 -0.59 6.74 4.27
C LEU A 103 0.16 6.99 2.96
N LEU A 104 0.83 5.98 2.43
CA LEU A 104 1.50 6.07 1.13
C LEU A 104 0.50 6.18 -0.02
N VAL A 105 -0.52 5.33 -0.06
CA VAL A 105 -1.46 5.31 -1.18
C VAL A 105 -2.37 6.54 -1.20
N THR A 106 -2.62 7.16 -0.07
CA THR A 106 -3.40 8.40 0.02
C THR A 106 -2.55 9.66 -0.14
N GLY A 107 -1.23 9.53 -0.21
CA GLY A 107 -0.33 10.67 -0.39
C GLY A 107 -0.03 11.44 0.88
N ARG A 108 -0.47 10.98 2.04
CA ARG A 108 -0.21 11.65 3.32
C ARG A 108 1.25 11.57 3.71
N HIS A 109 1.90 10.44 3.40
CA HIS A 109 3.35 10.26 3.55
C HIS A 109 3.97 9.91 2.20
N THR A 110 5.23 10.35 2.01
CA THR A 110 5.99 9.97 0.83
C THR A 110 6.74 8.67 1.08
N TRP A 111 7.15 8.04 -0.01
CA TRP A 111 8.00 6.84 0.04
C TRP A 111 9.27 7.10 0.85
N GLU A 112 9.92 8.24 0.61
CA GLU A 112 11.15 8.62 1.29
C GLU A 112 10.94 8.78 2.79
N GLN A 113 9.83 9.41 3.21
CA GLN A 113 9.50 9.55 4.63
C GLN A 113 9.33 8.20 5.30
N ALA A 114 8.60 7.29 4.67
CA ALA A 114 8.36 5.96 5.22
C ALA A 114 9.65 5.14 5.28
N ARG A 115 10.52 5.24 4.28
CA ARG A 115 11.81 4.58 4.28
C ARG A 115 12.72 5.12 5.39
N ALA A 116 12.81 6.44 5.50
CA ALA A 116 13.62 7.07 6.54
C ALA A 116 13.17 6.69 7.94
N ALA A 117 11.88 6.45 8.12
CA ALA A 117 11.31 6.01 9.40
C ALA A 117 11.50 4.51 9.67
N GLY A 118 12.05 3.75 8.73
CA GLY A 118 12.22 2.31 8.88
C GLY A 118 10.93 1.51 8.78
N SER A 119 9.89 2.09 8.17
CA SER A 119 8.56 1.48 8.13
C SER A 119 8.35 0.56 6.93
N ILE A 120 9.30 0.53 6.01
CA ILE A 120 9.23 -0.29 4.80
C ILE A 120 10.42 -1.23 4.79
N SER A 121 10.14 -2.52 4.56
CA SER A 121 11.17 -3.50 4.25
C SER A 121 11.16 -3.72 2.74
N ALA A 122 12.24 -3.34 2.07
CA ALA A 122 12.34 -3.44 0.61
C ALA A 122 13.62 -4.17 0.22
N SER A 123 13.51 -5.18 -0.61
CA SER A 123 14.63 -5.96 -1.10
C SER A 123 14.55 -6.12 -2.62
N GLY A 124 15.71 -6.12 -3.27
CA GLY A 124 15.82 -6.20 -4.72
C GLY A 124 15.97 -4.83 -5.38
N GLN A 125 16.44 -4.83 -6.62
CA GLN A 125 16.74 -3.59 -7.34
C GLN A 125 15.52 -2.80 -7.79
N ARG A 126 14.35 -3.46 -7.89
CA ARG A 126 13.11 -2.86 -8.37
C ARG A 126 12.11 -2.60 -7.25
N SER A 127 12.55 -2.57 -6.02
CA SER A 127 11.69 -2.46 -4.84
C SER A 127 11.38 -1.03 -4.44
N ASP A 128 11.64 -0.04 -5.29
CA ASP A 128 11.28 1.36 -5.06
C ASP A 128 9.93 1.64 -5.74
N LEU A 129 8.91 1.93 -4.94
CA LEU A 129 7.56 2.21 -5.44
C LEU A 129 7.26 3.70 -5.56
N SER A 130 8.26 4.58 -5.38
CA SER A 130 8.01 6.03 -5.35
C SER A 130 7.38 6.55 -6.64
N ALA A 131 7.67 5.93 -7.79
CA ALA A 131 7.11 6.33 -9.08
C ALA A 131 5.62 5.97 -9.24
N TYR A 132 5.09 5.08 -8.39
CA TYR A 132 3.74 4.54 -8.49
C TYR A 132 2.81 5.09 -7.41
N LEU A 133 3.34 5.77 -6.41
CA LEU A 133 2.59 6.29 -5.28
C LEU A 133 2.58 7.82 -5.26
N PRO A 134 1.50 8.47 -4.80
CA PRO A 134 0.22 7.86 -4.37
C PRO A 134 -0.59 7.28 -5.53
N LEU A 135 -1.60 6.53 -5.16
CA LEU A 135 -2.52 5.96 -6.16
C LEU A 135 -3.66 6.89 -6.51
#